data_c19fabcb7051208c7d4e409d42b03975
#
_entry.id   c19fabcb7051208c7d4e409d42b03975
#
_cell.length_a   1.000
_cell.length_b   1.000
_cell.length_c   1.000
_cell.angle_alpha   90.00
_cell.angle_beta   90.00
_cell.angle_gamma   90.00
#
_symmetry.space_group_name_H-M   'P 1'
#
loop_
_entity.id
_entity.type
_entity.pdbx_description
1 polymer ?
#
loop_
_entity_poly.entity_id
_entity_poly.type
_entity_poly.pdbx_seq_one_letter_code
_entity_poly.pdbx_strand_id
1 'polypeptide(L)'
;MAMAPLQTTYTAQQPAFVEGMIPDMRTPGQDVSRNVEPAAGIGFGKPVGQGTADRQIRAIATGQGTKFIGVTVLDITQEGDRYAQFDTARVRTKGPVVVKPAVNVAAGDAAYVVLADGTLTNVAGSNVKIGMFETTGAAGALVVLNLQ
;
A
#
# COMPACT_ATOMS: atom_id res chain seq x y z
N MET A 1 8.16 36.03 -20.92
CA MET A 1 8.08 34.79 -20.09
C MET A 1 6.93 33.96 -20.59
N ALA A 2 7.21 32.75 -21.05
CA ALA A 2 6.16 31.83 -21.44
C ALA A 2 5.53 31.21 -20.17
N MET A 3 4.24 31.33 -20.02
CA MET A 3 3.51 30.62 -18.95
C MET A 3 3.34 29.17 -19.37
N ALA A 4 3.50 28.24 -18.42
CA ALA A 4 3.13 26.85 -18.66
C ALA A 4 1.66 26.77 -19.09
N PRO A 5 1.32 25.96 -20.10
CA PRO A 5 -0.06 25.86 -20.54
C PRO A 5 -0.91 25.29 -19.40
N LEU A 6 -2.03 25.95 -19.14
CA LEU A 6 -3.04 25.37 -18.26
C LEU A 6 -3.57 24.08 -18.85
N GLN A 7 -3.92 23.16 -18.00
CA GLN A 7 -4.56 21.93 -18.45
C GLN A 7 -5.87 22.29 -19.17
N THR A 8 -5.92 22.04 -20.45
CA THR A 8 -7.07 22.36 -21.30
C THR A 8 -7.91 21.14 -21.65
N THR A 9 -7.41 19.96 -21.34
CA THR A 9 -8.09 18.70 -21.64
C THR A 9 -8.41 17.96 -20.34
N TYR A 10 -9.68 17.69 -20.12
CA TYR A 10 -10.17 16.91 -19.00
C TYR A 10 -10.73 15.60 -19.50
N THR A 11 -10.35 14.50 -18.89
CA THR A 11 -10.92 13.20 -19.21
C THR A 11 -12.28 13.04 -18.55
N ALA A 12 -13.20 12.38 -19.21
CA ALA A 12 -14.53 12.09 -18.67
C ALA A 12 -14.49 11.09 -17.49
N GLN A 13 -13.37 10.41 -17.31
CA GLN A 13 -13.13 9.49 -16.21
C GLN A 13 -12.08 10.07 -15.27
N GLN A 14 -12.22 9.80 -13.99
CA GLN A 14 -11.20 10.16 -13.02
C GLN A 14 -9.86 9.50 -13.39
N PRO A 15 -8.74 10.19 -13.10
CA PRO A 15 -7.42 9.61 -13.31
C PRO A 15 -7.32 8.27 -12.58
N ALA A 16 -6.53 7.38 -13.14
CA ALA A 16 -6.22 6.10 -12.52
C ALA A 16 -5.73 6.27 -11.09
N PHE A 17 -5.97 5.27 -10.26
CA PHE A 17 -5.49 5.22 -8.89
C PHE A 17 -3.98 5.48 -8.80
N VAL A 18 -3.55 5.97 -7.66
CA VAL A 18 -2.13 6.10 -7.31
C VAL A 18 -1.83 5.10 -6.19
N GLU A 19 -0.67 4.47 -6.23
CA GLU A 19 -0.28 3.48 -5.22
C GLU A 19 -0.26 4.09 -3.82
N GLY A 20 -0.92 3.44 -2.87
CA GLY A 20 -1.08 3.93 -1.51
C GLY A 20 -2.25 4.88 -1.29
N MET A 21 -2.97 5.26 -2.33
CA MET A 21 -4.15 6.12 -2.23
C MET A 21 -5.29 5.42 -1.48
N ILE A 22 -6.05 6.20 -0.72
CA ILE A 22 -7.31 5.72 -0.14
C ILE A 22 -8.42 6.08 -1.14
N PRO A 23 -9.04 5.10 -1.80
CA PRO A 23 -9.96 5.39 -2.91
C PRO A 23 -11.31 5.93 -2.47
N ASP A 24 -11.75 5.62 -1.25
CA ASP A 24 -13.02 6.13 -0.71
C ASP A 24 -12.98 6.20 0.83
N MET A 25 -13.98 6.85 1.40
CA MET A 25 -14.09 7.13 2.84
C MET A 25 -15.14 6.23 3.49
N ARG A 26 -15.03 4.94 3.30
CA ARG A 26 -15.94 3.99 3.93
C ARG A 26 -15.52 3.64 5.36
N THR A 27 -16.46 3.17 6.14
CA THR A 27 -16.20 2.59 7.47
C THR A 27 -16.39 1.06 7.43
N PRO A 28 -15.56 0.28 8.15
CA PRO A 28 -14.47 0.73 9.00
C PRO A 28 -13.25 1.16 8.18
N GLY A 29 -12.60 2.24 8.61
CA GLY A 29 -11.29 2.65 8.12
C GLY A 29 -10.43 2.98 9.32
N GLN A 30 -9.24 2.40 9.41
CA GLN A 30 -8.37 2.58 10.56
C GLN A 30 -6.93 2.73 10.12
N ASP A 31 -6.31 3.82 10.53
CA ASP A 31 -4.91 4.12 10.28
C ASP A 31 -4.16 4.30 11.59
N VAL A 32 -2.89 3.93 11.58
CA VAL A 32 -1.98 4.13 12.70
C VAL A 32 -0.72 4.86 12.22
N SER A 33 -0.08 5.61 13.12
CA SER A 33 1.19 6.26 12.85
C SER A 33 2.34 5.39 13.36
N ARG A 34 3.35 5.20 12.53
CA ARG A 34 4.54 4.40 12.86
C ARG A 34 5.79 5.06 12.31
N ASN A 35 6.90 4.87 12.98
CA ASN A 35 8.20 5.38 12.54
C ASN A 35 8.86 4.42 11.54
N VAL A 36 9.43 4.97 10.50
CA VAL A 36 10.12 4.19 9.45
C VAL A 36 11.52 3.82 9.93
N GLU A 37 11.81 2.52 9.98
CA GLU A 37 13.09 1.99 10.44
C GLU A 37 14.18 1.95 9.36
N PRO A 38 13.92 1.41 8.13
CA PRO A 38 14.99 1.17 7.16
C PRO A 38 15.57 2.47 6.58
N ALA A 39 16.90 2.46 6.39
CA ALA A 39 17.63 3.60 5.82
C ALA A 39 17.16 3.96 4.40
N ALA A 40 16.71 2.98 3.63
CA ALA A 40 16.18 3.19 2.27
C ALA A 40 14.76 3.80 2.26
N GLY A 41 14.13 3.93 3.41
CA GLY A 41 12.74 4.36 3.50
C GLY A 41 11.74 3.27 3.06
N ILE A 42 10.47 3.64 3.01
CA ILE A 42 9.40 2.75 2.59
C ILE A 42 8.49 3.49 1.62
N GLY A 43 8.24 2.91 0.45
CA GLY A 43 7.31 3.46 -0.54
C GLY A 43 5.87 3.46 -0.07
N PHE A 44 5.00 4.14 -0.82
CA PHE A 44 3.56 4.15 -0.57
C PHE A 44 2.91 2.87 -1.12
N GLY A 45 1.82 2.43 -0.48
CA GLY A 45 1.10 1.24 -0.92
C GLY A 45 1.86 -0.07 -0.69
N LYS A 46 2.82 -0.09 0.20
CA LYS A 46 3.64 -1.27 0.50
C LYS A 46 3.18 -1.93 1.80
N PRO A 47 3.09 -3.26 1.82
CA PRO A 47 2.84 -3.98 3.06
C PRO A 47 4.04 -3.82 4.00
N VAL A 48 3.75 -3.53 5.26
CA VAL A 48 4.77 -3.31 6.28
C VAL A 48 4.50 -4.19 7.50
N GLY A 49 5.55 -4.51 8.19
CA GLY A 49 5.50 -5.27 9.42
C GLY A 49 6.19 -4.56 10.57
N GLN A 50 6.13 -5.19 11.75
CA GLN A 50 6.76 -4.69 12.97
C GLN A 50 8.27 -4.55 12.80
N GLY A 51 8.80 -3.38 13.15
CA GLY A 51 10.24 -3.14 13.20
C GLY A 51 10.89 -3.71 14.45
N THR A 52 12.18 -3.38 14.64
CA THR A 52 12.99 -3.88 15.77
C THR A 52 12.54 -3.30 17.12
N ALA A 53 12.11 -2.05 17.13
CA ALA A 53 11.62 -1.38 18.33
C ALA A 53 10.12 -1.14 18.26
N ASP A 54 9.54 -0.80 19.39
CA ASP A 54 8.12 -0.48 19.50
C ASP A 54 7.77 0.70 18.58
N ARG A 55 6.61 0.61 17.93
CA ARG A 55 6.08 1.62 17.03
C ARG A 55 6.93 1.88 15.78
N GLN A 56 7.87 1.01 15.47
CA GLN A 56 8.61 1.03 14.21
C GLN A 56 8.02 0.07 13.21
N ILE A 57 8.18 0.43 11.93
CA ILE A 57 7.81 -0.43 10.79
C ILE A 57 9.00 -0.62 9.87
N ARG A 58 8.98 -1.73 9.19
CA ARG A 58 9.90 -2.03 8.07
C ARG A 58 9.16 -2.75 6.96
N ALA A 59 9.69 -2.64 5.76
CA ALA A 59 9.15 -3.40 4.64
C ALA A 59 9.30 -4.91 4.91
N ILE A 60 8.31 -5.68 4.50
CA ILE A 60 8.38 -7.13 4.58
C ILE A 60 9.38 -7.61 3.52
N ALA A 61 10.38 -8.36 3.96
CA ALA A 61 11.45 -8.83 3.10
C ALA A 61 11.90 -10.24 3.50
N THR A 62 12.55 -10.91 2.57
CA THR A 62 13.01 -12.29 2.72
C THR A 62 13.81 -12.50 4.02
N GLY A 63 13.43 -13.52 4.77
CA GLY A 63 14.17 -13.97 5.97
C GLY A 63 13.95 -13.13 7.23
N GLN A 64 13.08 -12.16 7.20
CA GLN A 64 12.87 -11.27 8.37
C GLN A 64 11.77 -11.72 9.32
N GLY A 65 10.93 -12.68 8.94
CA GLY A 65 9.87 -13.19 9.82
C GLY A 65 8.96 -12.10 10.41
N THR A 66 8.80 -11.00 9.71
CA THR A 66 8.15 -9.79 10.21
C THR A 66 6.64 -9.96 10.28
N LYS A 67 6.06 -9.60 11.41
CA LYS A 67 4.60 -9.63 11.57
C LYS A 67 3.97 -8.50 10.77
N PHE A 68 3.00 -8.84 9.93
CA PHE A 68 2.26 -7.85 9.14
C PHE A 68 1.45 -6.91 10.04
N ILE A 69 1.53 -5.62 9.75
CA ILE A 69 0.74 -4.58 10.43
C ILE A 69 -0.30 -3.99 9.49
N GLY A 70 0.09 -3.56 8.32
CA GLY A 70 -0.79 -2.89 7.37
C GLY A 70 -0.05 -2.46 6.11
N VAL A 71 -0.65 -1.52 5.41
CA VAL A 71 -0.14 -0.98 4.13
C VAL A 71 0.10 0.52 4.29
N THR A 72 1.23 1.01 3.82
CA THR A 72 1.56 2.44 3.85
C THR A 72 0.63 3.25 2.97
N VAL A 73 0.18 4.40 3.46
CA VAL A 73 -0.73 5.31 2.76
C VAL A 73 0.07 6.41 2.07
N LEU A 74 -0.38 6.80 0.88
CA LEU A 74 0.19 7.93 0.15
C LEU A 74 0.16 9.20 0.99
N ASP A 75 1.29 9.89 1.04
CA ASP A 75 1.42 11.20 1.67
C ASP A 75 1.98 12.19 0.65
N ILE A 76 1.14 13.08 0.17
CA ILE A 76 1.49 14.07 -0.84
C ILE A 76 2.44 15.16 -0.32
N THR A 77 2.67 15.25 0.98
CA THR A 77 3.61 16.19 1.58
C THR A 77 5.04 15.70 1.56
N GLN A 78 5.27 14.43 1.24
CA GLN A 78 6.61 13.87 1.11
C GLN A 78 7.27 14.30 -0.20
N GLU A 79 8.55 14.61 -0.14
CA GLU A 79 9.36 14.81 -1.33
C GLU A 79 9.75 13.44 -1.90
N GLY A 80 9.21 13.10 -3.07
CA GLY A 80 9.48 11.84 -3.73
C GLY A 80 8.35 10.81 -3.54
N ASP A 81 8.71 9.54 -3.65
CA ASP A 81 7.78 8.42 -3.75
C ASP A 81 7.73 7.55 -2.49
N ARG A 82 8.29 8.02 -1.38
CA ARG A 82 8.42 7.21 -0.15
C ARG A 82 8.57 8.05 1.11
N TYR A 83 8.31 7.40 2.24
CA TYR A 83 8.70 7.89 3.54
C TYR A 83 10.19 7.66 3.75
N ALA A 84 10.92 8.67 4.20
CA ALA A 84 12.33 8.55 4.56
C ALA A 84 12.51 7.83 5.91
N GLN A 85 13.73 7.39 6.19
CA GLN A 85 14.07 6.83 7.50
C GLN A 85 13.74 7.84 8.61
N PHE A 86 13.18 7.36 9.71
CA PHE A 86 12.74 8.10 10.90
C PHE A 86 11.52 9.01 10.69
N ASP A 87 10.97 9.09 9.49
CA ASP A 87 9.69 9.76 9.28
C ASP A 87 8.55 9.00 9.96
N THR A 88 7.50 9.73 10.28
CA THR A 88 6.25 9.14 10.76
C THR A 88 5.39 8.78 9.56
N ALA A 89 5.23 7.49 9.30
CA ALA A 89 4.41 6.99 8.22
C ALA A 89 2.99 6.71 8.69
N ARG A 90 2.03 6.97 7.82
CA ARG A 90 0.64 6.56 8.00
C ARG A 90 0.46 5.17 7.43
N VAL A 91 -0.02 4.25 8.27
CA VAL A 91 -0.23 2.84 7.90
C VAL A 91 -1.69 2.50 8.07
N ARG A 92 -2.31 2.03 6.99
CA ARG A 92 -3.70 1.59 7.04
C ARG A 92 -3.76 0.15 7.52
N THR A 93 -4.54 -0.08 8.57
CA THR A 93 -4.73 -1.42 9.15
C THR A 93 -6.06 -2.03 8.77
N LYS A 94 -7.06 -1.21 8.47
CA LYS A 94 -8.39 -1.64 7.99
C LYS A 94 -8.92 -0.64 6.96
N GLY A 95 -9.65 -1.16 5.99
CA GLY A 95 -10.29 -0.36 4.96
C GLY A 95 -9.57 -0.41 3.62
N PRO A 96 -10.08 0.33 2.62
CA PRO A 96 -9.56 0.27 1.27
C PRO A 96 -8.26 1.03 1.10
N VAL A 97 -7.36 0.48 0.31
CA VAL A 97 -6.09 1.11 -0.10
C VAL A 97 -5.70 0.59 -1.48
N VAL A 98 -5.10 1.44 -2.29
CA VAL A 98 -4.65 1.06 -3.63
C VAL A 98 -3.27 0.44 -3.56
N VAL A 99 -3.13 -0.74 -4.14
CA VAL A 99 -1.88 -1.53 -4.12
C VAL A 99 -1.59 -2.13 -5.49
N LYS A 100 -0.38 -2.67 -5.66
CA LYS A 100 0.03 -3.43 -6.84
C LYS A 100 0.24 -4.90 -6.47
N PRO A 101 -0.64 -5.81 -6.91
CA PRO A 101 -0.43 -7.24 -6.68
C PRO A 101 0.68 -7.79 -7.57
N ALA A 102 1.32 -8.86 -7.13
CA ALA A 102 2.37 -9.54 -7.91
C ALA A 102 1.80 -10.53 -8.94
N VAL A 103 0.50 -10.80 -8.88
CA VAL A 103 -0.21 -11.76 -9.74
C VAL A 103 -1.49 -11.14 -10.26
N ASN A 104 -2.10 -11.78 -11.27
CA ASN A 104 -3.43 -11.37 -11.72
C ASN A 104 -4.45 -11.65 -10.61
N VAL A 105 -5.30 -10.66 -10.33
CA VAL A 105 -6.35 -10.77 -9.31
C VAL A 105 -7.70 -10.38 -9.90
N ALA A 106 -8.76 -10.93 -9.35
CA ALA A 106 -10.13 -10.58 -9.69
C ALA A 106 -10.84 -9.97 -8.50
N ALA A 107 -11.83 -9.13 -8.76
CA ALA A 107 -12.67 -8.57 -7.70
C ALA A 107 -13.34 -9.71 -6.91
N GLY A 108 -13.22 -9.66 -5.59
CA GLY A 108 -13.71 -10.68 -4.69
C GLY A 108 -12.68 -11.72 -4.26
N ASP A 109 -11.49 -11.73 -4.86
CA ASP A 109 -10.41 -12.64 -4.45
C ASP A 109 -9.92 -12.28 -3.05
N ALA A 110 -9.64 -13.31 -2.23
CA ALA A 110 -8.98 -13.09 -0.96
C ALA A 110 -7.54 -12.61 -1.17
N ALA A 111 -7.11 -11.66 -0.35
CA ALA A 111 -5.78 -11.07 -0.45
C ALA A 111 -4.86 -11.62 0.63
N TYR A 112 -3.65 -11.95 0.22
CA TYR A 112 -2.61 -12.49 1.10
C TYR A 112 -1.31 -11.74 0.89
N VAL A 113 -0.50 -11.65 1.93
CA VAL A 113 0.88 -11.17 1.84
C VAL A 113 1.85 -12.33 1.97
N VAL A 114 2.83 -12.35 1.09
CA VAL A 114 3.94 -13.31 1.14
C VAL A 114 5.00 -12.73 2.08
N LEU A 115 5.16 -13.32 3.26
CA LEU A 115 6.11 -12.80 4.25
C LEU A 115 7.57 -12.94 3.81
N ALA A 116 7.86 -13.82 2.85
CA ALA A 116 9.21 -14.01 2.35
C ALA A 116 9.75 -12.82 1.56
N ASP A 117 8.89 -12.13 0.80
CA ASP A 117 9.30 -11.04 -0.10
C ASP A 117 8.40 -9.79 -0.05
N GLY A 118 7.31 -9.82 0.71
CA GLY A 118 6.39 -8.69 0.84
C GLY A 118 5.47 -8.48 -0.36
N THR A 119 5.35 -9.44 -1.26
CA THR A 119 4.42 -9.33 -2.39
C THR A 119 2.99 -9.63 -1.97
N LEU A 120 2.03 -9.09 -2.73
CA LEU A 120 0.60 -9.32 -2.54
C LEU A 120 0.11 -10.33 -3.56
N THR A 121 -0.68 -11.31 -3.10
CA THR A 121 -1.16 -12.41 -3.92
C THR A 121 -2.59 -12.79 -3.55
N ASN A 122 -3.24 -13.55 -4.41
CA ASN A 122 -4.53 -14.19 -4.13
C ASN A 122 -4.41 -15.68 -3.80
N VAL A 123 -3.18 -16.18 -3.63
CA VAL A 123 -2.90 -17.58 -3.31
C VAL A 123 -2.72 -17.74 -1.80
N ALA A 124 -3.49 -18.63 -1.19
CA ALA A 124 -3.43 -18.88 0.26
C ALA A 124 -2.09 -19.50 0.68
N GLY A 125 -1.86 -20.75 0.36
CA GLY A 125 -0.62 -21.45 0.77
C GLY A 125 -0.27 -21.22 2.22
N SER A 126 0.98 -20.85 2.49
CA SER A 126 1.49 -20.45 3.81
C SER A 126 1.45 -18.93 4.03
N ASN A 127 0.79 -18.18 3.15
CA ASN A 127 0.74 -16.72 3.19
C ASN A 127 -0.28 -16.24 4.24
N VAL A 128 -0.12 -15.00 4.68
CA VAL A 128 -1.00 -14.39 5.68
C VAL A 128 -2.15 -13.66 4.97
N LYS A 129 -3.39 -14.02 5.33
CA LYS A 129 -4.58 -13.35 4.83
C LYS A 129 -4.66 -11.95 5.43
N ILE A 130 -4.85 -10.95 4.58
CA ILE A 130 -4.91 -9.54 4.98
C ILE A 130 -6.21 -8.85 4.60
N GLY A 131 -6.97 -9.40 3.68
CA GLY A 131 -8.22 -8.80 3.24
C GLY A 131 -8.76 -9.41 1.96
N MET A 132 -9.32 -8.56 1.11
CA MET A 132 -9.94 -8.95 -0.15
C MET A 132 -9.68 -7.89 -1.22
N PHE A 133 -9.37 -8.33 -2.43
CA PHE A 133 -9.29 -7.43 -3.59
C PHE A 133 -10.71 -7.04 -4.05
N GLU A 134 -10.93 -5.76 -4.25
CA GLU A 134 -12.24 -5.24 -4.68
C GLU A 134 -12.30 -4.94 -6.18
N THR A 135 -11.17 -4.85 -6.84
CA THR A 135 -11.10 -4.58 -8.28
C THR A 135 -10.24 -5.62 -8.98
N THR A 136 -10.53 -5.84 -10.26
CA THR A 136 -9.77 -6.76 -11.10
C THR A 136 -8.57 -6.05 -11.70
N GLY A 137 -7.42 -6.72 -11.76
CA GLY A 137 -6.22 -6.20 -12.38
C GLY A 137 -5.20 -7.28 -12.67
N ALA A 138 -4.34 -7.00 -13.67
CA ALA A 138 -3.19 -7.84 -13.97
C ALA A 138 -2.08 -7.63 -12.93
N ALA A 139 -1.09 -8.53 -12.93
CA ALA A 139 0.10 -8.37 -12.11
C ALA A 139 0.76 -7.00 -12.34
N GLY A 140 1.03 -6.26 -11.27
CA GLY A 140 1.60 -4.92 -11.32
C GLY A 140 0.62 -3.79 -11.63
N ALA A 141 -0.64 -4.08 -11.90
CA ALA A 141 -1.68 -3.06 -12.07
C ALA A 141 -2.14 -2.51 -10.71
N LEU A 142 -2.70 -1.31 -10.71
CA LEU A 142 -3.27 -0.71 -9.51
C LEU A 142 -4.66 -1.29 -9.24
N VAL A 143 -4.84 -1.88 -8.07
CA VAL A 143 -6.11 -2.46 -7.63
C VAL A 143 -6.45 -1.99 -6.23
N VAL A 144 -7.73 -2.04 -5.88
CA VAL A 144 -8.19 -1.71 -4.53
C VAL A 144 -8.16 -2.97 -3.67
N LEU A 145 -7.44 -2.88 -2.55
CA LEU A 145 -7.40 -3.91 -1.52
C LEU A 145 -8.16 -3.41 -0.30
N ASN A 146 -9.14 -4.16 0.15
CA ASN A 146 -9.85 -3.87 1.40
C ASN A 146 -9.23 -4.70 2.54
N LEU A 147 -8.50 -4.03 3.42
CA LEU A 147 -7.91 -4.65 4.60
C LEU A 147 -8.99 -4.98 5.64
N GLN A 148 -8.90 -6.17 6.21
CA GLN A 148 -9.88 -6.69 7.19
C GLN A 148 -9.24 -7.03 8.54
#